data_d520c915812c4c2ce147f75a1f4a6788
#
_entry.id   d520c915812c4c2ce147f75a1f4a6788
#
_cell.length_a   1.000
_cell.length_b   1.000
_cell.length_c   1.000
_cell.angle_alpha   90.00
_cell.angle_beta   90.00
_cell.angle_gamma   90.00
#
_symmetry.space_group_name_H-M   'P 1'
#
loop_
_entity.id
_entity.type
_entity.pdbx_description
1 polymer ?
#
loop_
_entity_poly.entity_id
_entity_poly.type
_entity_poly.pdbx_seq_one_letter_code
_entity_poly.pdbx_strand_id
1 'polypeptide(L)'
;MKKTMILIAGLVVLFTSVSAAVDDHRTARFGEETPAVVVEQQGSRISLDAYRGKWVVLSFWASTDPVSRMDQTRMASMVSDDSTACDKSGNDAEIEFRTSAGNYTLGNNTQVEVLSVNLDKSPEMMAETVRLDNLQGSTQSRVASAADAERICKAFAMEKGLRTFVIDPEGRLVMADPDEASLRLLLSRS
;
A
#
# COMPACT_ATOMS: atom_id res chain seq x y z
N MET A 1 -20.65 -41.79 53.32
CA MET A 1 -19.57 -41.27 52.46
C MET A 1 -20.21 -40.86 51.14
N LYS A 2 -20.52 -39.60 50.98
CA LYS A 2 -21.16 -39.04 49.76
C LYS A 2 -20.06 -38.48 48.84
N LYS A 3 -19.86 -39.06 47.64
CA LYS A 3 -18.95 -38.58 46.63
C LYS A 3 -19.63 -37.48 45.85
N THR A 4 -19.17 -36.23 45.98
CA THR A 4 -19.63 -35.09 45.25
C THR A 4 -18.89 -35.08 43.89
N MET A 5 -19.63 -35.30 42.82
CA MET A 5 -19.12 -35.24 41.43
C MET A 5 -19.27 -33.79 40.96
N ILE A 6 -18.14 -33.11 40.79
CA ILE A 6 -18.09 -31.75 40.24
C ILE A 6 -18.11 -31.88 38.71
N LEU A 7 -19.20 -31.43 38.12
CA LEU A 7 -19.36 -31.32 36.65
C LEU A 7 -18.72 -30.02 36.19
N ILE A 8 -17.54 -30.07 35.56
CA ILE A 8 -16.93 -28.92 34.92
C ILE A 8 -17.56 -28.80 33.52
N ALA A 9 -18.50 -27.85 33.40
CA ALA A 9 -19.04 -27.46 32.11
C ALA A 9 -17.99 -26.61 31.38
N GLY A 10 -17.29 -27.22 30.42
CA GLY A 10 -16.37 -26.51 29.54
C GLY A 10 -17.14 -25.61 28.57
N LEU A 11 -17.06 -24.31 28.76
CA LEU A 11 -17.55 -23.31 27.82
C LEU A 11 -16.64 -23.30 26.59
N VAL A 12 -17.03 -24.01 25.55
CA VAL A 12 -16.38 -23.92 24.23
C VAL A 12 -16.87 -22.62 23.59
N VAL A 13 -16.06 -21.57 23.64
CA VAL A 13 -16.29 -20.37 22.85
C VAL A 13 -15.88 -20.66 21.42
N LEU A 14 -16.85 -20.98 20.57
CA LEU A 14 -16.69 -21.04 19.13
C LEU A 14 -16.45 -19.62 18.60
N PHE A 15 -15.19 -19.27 18.37
CA PHE A 15 -14.84 -18.11 17.53
C PHE A 15 -15.25 -18.46 16.08
N THR A 16 -16.47 -18.15 15.71
CA THR A 16 -16.84 -18.05 14.30
C THR A 16 -16.19 -16.79 13.76
N SER A 17 -15.05 -16.95 13.08
CA SER A 17 -14.51 -15.91 12.20
C SER A 17 -15.53 -15.70 11.08
N VAL A 18 -16.40 -14.72 11.26
CA VAL A 18 -17.21 -14.17 10.18
C VAL A 18 -16.23 -13.49 9.24
N SER A 19 -15.80 -14.23 8.21
CA SER A 19 -15.20 -13.64 7.03
C SER A 19 -16.34 -12.90 6.32
N ALA A 20 -16.60 -11.65 6.73
CA ALA A 20 -17.45 -10.76 5.98
C ALA A 20 -16.75 -10.59 4.62
N ALA A 21 -17.33 -11.13 3.56
CA ALA A 21 -17.01 -10.72 2.21
C ALA A 21 -17.33 -9.23 2.17
N VAL A 22 -16.30 -8.40 2.17
CA VAL A 22 -16.47 -6.95 2.03
C VAL A 22 -16.83 -6.71 0.57
N ASP A 23 -18.12 -6.73 0.30
CA ASP A 23 -18.67 -6.34 -0.98
C ASP A 23 -18.75 -4.80 -1.01
N ASP A 24 -17.57 -4.18 -1.01
CA ASP A 24 -17.44 -2.73 -1.02
C ASP A 24 -17.49 -2.23 -2.45
N HIS A 25 -18.67 -1.82 -2.88
CA HIS A 25 -18.92 -1.21 -4.19
C HIS A 25 -18.59 0.30 -4.22
N ARG A 26 -17.91 0.83 -3.19
CA ARG A 26 -17.53 2.24 -3.17
C ARG A 26 -16.55 2.55 -4.29
N THR A 27 -16.74 3.70 -4.92
CA THR A 27 -15.77 4.30 -5.86
C THR A 27 -14.88 5.25 -5.08
N ALA A 28 -13.58 5.23 -5.38
CA ALA A 28 -12.60 6.12 -4.76
C ALA A 28 -12.93 7.59 -5.03
N ARG A 29 -13.04 8.39 -3.99
CA ARG A 29 -13.30 9.84 -4.06
C ARG A 29 -12.38 10.59 -3.11
N PHE A 30 -11.95 11.78 -3.53
CA PHE A 30 -11.09 12.62 -2.70
C PHE A 30 -11.79 13.03 -1.40
N GLY A 31 -11.08 12.93 -0.27
CA GLY A 31 -11.56 13.23 1.07
C GLY A 31 -12.42 12.12 1.69
N GLU A 32 -12.79 11.08 0.93
CA GLU A 32 -13.55 9.93 1.43
C GLU A 32 -12.62 8.74 1.74
N GLU A 33 -13.10 7.83 2.55
CA GLU A 33 -12.43 6.57 2.85
C GLU A 33 -12.21 5.76 1.58
N THR A 34 -11.01 5.22 1.40
CA THR A 34 -10.67 4.42 0.21
C THR A 34 -11.48 3.15 0.14
N PRO A 35 -11.79 2.66 -1.07
CA PRO A 35 -12.36 1.33 -1.26
C PRO A 35 -11.45 0.25 -0.67
N ALA A 36 -12.05 -0.85 -0.23
CA ALA A 36 -11.30 -1.96 0.32
C ALA A 36 -10.34 -2.57 -0.72
N VAL A 37 -9.07 -2.62 -0.38
CA VAL A 37 -8.02 -3.27 -1.17
C VAL A 37 -7.40 -4.37 -0.33
N VAL A 38 -7.39 -5.59 -0.85
CA VAL A 38 -6.70 -6.74 -0.25
C VAL A 38 -5.69 -7.24 -1.27
N VAL A 39 -4.45 -7.34 -0.84
CA VAL A 39 -3.32 -7.77 -1.67
C VAL A 39 -2.64 -9.00 -1.08
N GLU A 40 -1.90 -9.73 -1.91
CA GLU A 40 -0.97 -10.76 -1.47
C GLU A 40 0.45 -10.20 -1.43
N GLN A 41 1.08 -10.34 -0.29
CA GLN A 41 2.46 -9.94 -0.04
C GLN A 41 3.18 -11.09 0.66
N GLN A 42 4.24 -11.61 0.05
CA GLN A 42 5.03 -12.72 0.61
C GLN A 42 4.17 -13.92 1.07
N GLY A 43 3.12 -14.23 0.31
CA GLY A 43 2.21 -15.34 0.62
C GLY A 43 1.13 -15.05 1.68
N SER A 44 1.09 -13.86 2.24
CA SER A 44 0.07 -13.41 3.19
C SER A 44 -0.90 -12.43 2.55
N ARG A 45 -2.18 -12.51 2.92
CA ARG A 45 -3.19 -11.52 2.52
C ARG A 45 -3.19 -10.35 3.50
N ILE A 46 -3.03 -9.15 2.96
CA ILE A 46 -2.96 -7.91 3.73
C ILE A 46 -4.04 -6.95 3.20
N SER A 47 -4.85 -6.42 4.10
CA SER A 47 -5.79 -5.34 3.79
C SER A 47 -5.08 -3.99 3.84
N LEU A 48 -5.51 -3.04 3.03
CA LEU A 48 -5.06 -1.65 3.10
C LEU A 48 -5.28 -1.05 4.50
N ASP A 49 -6.27 -1.51 5.25
CA ASP A 49 -6.51 -1.07 6.62
C ASP A 49 -5.37 -1.39 7.60
N ALA A 50 -4.50 -2.34 7.27
CA ALA A 50 -3.30 -2.63 8.07
C ALA A 50 -2.28 -1.48 8.07
N TYR A 51 -2.42 -0.54 7.16
CA TYR A 51 -1.54 0.63 7.02
C TYR A 51 -2.14 1.90 7.65
N ARG A 52 -3.28 1.81 8.35
CA ARG A 52 -3.85 2.93 9.12
C ARG A 52 -2.82 3.51 10.09
N GLY A 53 -2.82 4.82 10.25
CA GLY A 53 -1.81 5.55 11.04
C GLY A 53 -0.56 5.94 10.26
N LYS A 54 -0.45 5.53 8.99
CA LYS A 54 0.64 5.91 8.08
C LYS A 54 0.09 6.57 6.83
N TRP A 55 0.90 7.41 6.21
CA TRP A 55 0.68 7.82 4.84
C TRP A 55 0.96 6.63 3.91
N VAL A 56 0.10 6.41 2.93
CA VAL A 56 0.30 5.33 1.94
C VAL A 56 0.34 5.92 0.55
N VAL A 57 1.42 5.64 -0.17
CA VAL A 57 1.52 5.84 -1.62
C VAL A 57 1.17 4.50 -2.27
N LEU A 58 -0.08 4.39 -2.72
CA LEU A 58 -0.63 3.18 -3.34
C LEU A 58 -0.49 3.28 -4.85
N SER A 59 0.40 2.50 -5.43
CA SER A 59 0.68 2.53 -6.85
C SER A 59 0.28 1.22 -7.53
N PHE A 60 -0.60 1.30 -8.52
CA PHE A 60 -1.02 0.16 -9.32
C PHE A 60 -0.21 0.06 -10.61
N TRP A 61 0.24 -1.14 -10.96
CA TRP A 61 1.06 -1.36 -12.13
C TRP A 61 0.86 -2.75 -12.75
N ALA A 62 1.28 -2.90 -14.00
CA ALA A 62 1.30 -4.18 -14.70
C ALA A 62 2.56 -4.29 -15.56
N SER A 63 3.11 -5.49 -15.68
CA SER A 63 4.33 -5.76 -16.46
C SER A 63 4.18 -5.41 -17.95
N THR A 64 2.96 -5.47 -18.47
CA THR A 64 2.63 -5.17 -19.87
C THR A 64 2.32 -3.69 -20.13
N ASP A 65 2.25 -2.86 -19.09
CA ASP A 65 1.98 -1.43 -19.20
C ASP A 65 3.26 -0.60 -18.98
N PRO A 66 3.89 -0.08 -20.05
CA PRO A 66 5.14 0.67 -19.96
C PRO A 66 5.02 1.93 -19.10
N VAL A 67 3.86 2.59 -19.11
CA VAL A 67 3.65 3.85 -18.36
C VAL A 67 3.70 3.58 -16.88
N SER A 68 2.92 2.62 -16.38
CA SER A 68 2.91 2.26 -14.98
C SER A 68 4.26 1.71 -14.49
N ARG A 69 5.01 0.99 -15.36
CA ARG A 69 6.38 0.54 -15.04
C ARG A 69 7.35 1.72 -14.86
N MET A 70 7.27 2.74 -15.74
CA MET A 70 8.06 3.97 -15.59
C MET A 70 7.71 4.70 -14.28
N ASP A 71 6.43 4.76 -13.92
CA ASP A 71 6.00 5.35 -12.66
C ASP A 71 6.53 4.57 -11.45
N GLN A 72 6.56 3.22 -11.51
CA GLN A 72 7.18 2.40 -10.46
C GLN A 72 8.67 2.71 -10.32
N THR A 73 9.39 2.79 -11.42
CA THR A 73 10.83 3.12 -11.40
C THR A 73 11.06 4.52 -10.82
N ARG A 74 10.24 5.48 -11.19
CA ARG A 74 10.28 6.84 -10.63
C ARG A 74 10.00 6.84 -9.13
N MET A 75 8.95 6.15 -8.68
CA MET A 75 8.64 6.03 -7.24
C MET A 75 9.77 5.35 -6.48
N ALA A 76 10.32 4.27 -7.02
CA ALA A 76 11.45 3.57 -6.41
C ALA A 76 12.68 4.47 -6.30
N SER A 77 12.98 5.32 -7.30
CA SER A 77 14.10 6.26 -7.24
C SER A 77 13.88 7.39 -6.25
N MET A 78 12.67 7.96 -6.17
CA MET A 78 12.31 8.99 -5.20
C MET A 78 12.52 8.54 -3.76
N VAL A 79 12.42 7.25 -3.56
CA VAL A 79 12.42 6.56 -2.31
C VAL A 79 13.80 5.98 -1.98
N SER A 80 14.54 5.51 -2.99
CA SER A 80 15.90 4.99 -2.84
C SER A 80 16.97 6.07 -2.94
N ASP A 81 16.59 7.29 -3.34
CA ASP A 81 17.47 8.42 -3.32
C ASP A 81 17.72 8.83 -1.85
N ASP A 82 18.55 8.00 -1.21
CA ASP A 82 19.40 8.35 -0.07
C ASP A 82 20.36 9.42 -0.60
N SER A 83 19.76 10.49 -1.08
CA SER A 83 20.50 11.64 -1.53
C SER A 83 21.13 12.27 -0.31
N THR A 84 22.35 11.86 -0.07
CA THR A 84 23.43 12.71 0.41
C THR A 84 23.60 13.93 -0.55
N ALA A 85 22.52 14.54 -0.97
CA ALA A 85 22.49 15.90 -1.47
C ALA A 85 22.35 16.81 -0.27
N CYS A 86 23.34 16.77 0.64
CA CYS A 86 23.65 17.86 1.52
C CYS A 86 24.04 19.05 0.66
N ASP A 87 23.10 19.85 0.23
CA ASP A 87 23.41 21.28 0.03
C ASP A 87 23.53 21.89 1.42
N LYS A 88 24.77 22.23 1.78
CA LYS A 88 25.15 22.84 3.06
C LYS A 88 24.72 24.31 3.14
N SER A 89 23.51 24.64 2.71
CA SER A 89 22.89 25.93 2.90
C SER A 89 21.77 25.78 3.91
N GLY A 90 22.12 25.98 5.18
CA GLY A 90 21.22 25.78 6.31
C GLY A 90 19.99 26.66 6.22
N ASN A 91 18.84 26.04 6.23
CA ASN A 91 17.53 26.46 6.81
C ASN A 91 16.33 25.64 6.30
N ASP A 92 16.51 24.58 5.49
CA ASP A 92 15.40 23.74 5.08
C ASP A 92 15.35 22.49 5.97
N ALA A 93 14.14 22.16 6.47
CA ALA A 93 13.91 20.95 7.25
C ALA A 93 14.33 19.75 6.41
N GLU A 94 15.44 19.15 6.78
CA GLU A 94 16.07 18.01 6.11
C GLU A 94 15.10 16.83 6.19
N ILE A 95 14.47 16.48 5.05
CA ILE A 95 13.62 15.29 4.96
C ILE A 95 14.56 14.11 4.84
N GLU A 96 14.95 13.55 5.98
CA GLU A 96 15.76 12.33 6.04
C GLU A 96 14.84 11.13 5.78
N PHE A 97 14.95 10.52 4.59
CA PHE A 97 14.26 9.26 4.28
C PHE A 97 15.07 8.10 4.86
N ARG A 98 14.53 7.44 5.87
CA ARG A 98 15.10 6.17 6.37
C ARG A 98 14.29 5.02 5.81
N THR A 99 14.94 4.14 5.04
CA THR A 99 14.30 3.01 4.39
C THR A 99 14.42 1.72 5.18
N SER A 100 13.30 1.02 5.27
CA SER A 100 13.27 -0.42 5.51
C SER A 100 12.14 -1.00 4.66
N ALA A 101 12.49 -1.64 3.52
CA ALA A 101 11.58 -2.37 2.64
C ALA A 101 10.19 -1.69 2.43
N GLY A 102 10.17 -0.50 1.83
CA GLY A 102 8.93 0.22 1.50
C GLY A 102 8.39 1.16 2.58
N ASN A 103 8.96 1.13 3.80
CA ASN A 103 8.63 2.05 4.88
C ASN A 103 9.61 3.22 4.93
N TYR A 104 9.10 4.42 4.96
CA TYR A 104 9.86 5.66 5.02
C TYR A 104 9.46 6.45 6.25
N THR A 105 10.43 7.09 6.89
CA THR A 105 10.17 8.04 7.99
C THR A 105 10.72 9.38 7.57
N LEU A 106 9.87 10.39 7.54
CA LEU A 106 10.26 11.78 7.27
C LEU A 106 10.86 12.42 8.53
N GLY A 107 11.63 13.50 8.35
CA GLY A 107 12.31 14.20 9.45
C GLY A 107 11.38 14.72 10.55
N ASN A 108 10.07 14.89 10.27
CA ASN A 108 9.03 15.18 11.24
C ASN A 108 8.43 13.92 11.93
N ASN A 109 9.08 12.76 11.76
CA ASN A 109 8.61 11.43 12.22
C ASN A 109 7.34 10.91 11.52
N THR A 110 6.94 11.48 10.39
CA THR A 110 5.83 10.99 9.56
C THR A 110 6.23 9.68 8.88
N GLN A 111 5.45 8.62 9.09
CA GLN A 111 5.67 7.34 8.43
C GLN A 111 4.93 7.29 7.09
N VAL A 112 5.65 6.91 6.05
CA VAL A 112 5.13 6.75 4.70
C VAL A 112 5.40 5.33 4.21
N GLU A 113 4.38 4.65 3.75
CA GLU A 113 4.48 3.33 3.12
C GLU A 113 4.28 3.46 1.61
N VAL A 114 5.21 2.93 0.82
CA VAL A 114 5.03 2.81 -0.63
C VAL A 114 4.61 1.40 -0.97
N LEU A 115 3.34 1.23 -1.25
CA LEU A 115 2.70 -0.03 -1.58
C LEU A 115 2.49 -0.15 -3.09
N SER A 116 3.31 -0.97 -3.74
CA SER A 116 3.22 -1.27 -5.17
C SER A 116 2.36 -2.50 -5.39
N VAL A 117 1.24 -2.35 -6.08
CA VAL A 117 0.26 -3.41 -6.33
C VAL A 117 0.27 -3.81 -7.79
N ASN A 118 0.77 -4.99 -8.07
CA ASN A 118 0.79 -5.57 -9.41
C ASN A 118 -0.56 -6.21 -9.75
N LEU A 119 -1.05 -5.95 -10.96
CA LEU A 119 -2.33 -6.45 -11.48
C LEU A 119 -2.16 -7.59 -12.51
N ASP A 120 -0.95 -8.11 -12.71
CA ASP A 120 -0.70 -9.21 -13.63
C ASP A 120 -1.38 -10.51 -13.17
N LYS A 121 -1.76 -11.31 -14.15
CA LYS A 121 -2.27 -12.66 -13.89
C LYS A 121 -1.17 -13.65 -13.51
N SER A 122 0.08 -13.40 -14.00
CA SER A 122 1.23 -14.29 -13.78
C SER A 122 2.18 -13.70 -12.73
N PRO A 123 2.39 -14.38 -11.59
CA PRO A 123 3.38 -13.98 -10.60
C PRO A 123 4.82 -14.05 -11.14
N GLU A 124 5.08 -14.93 -12.10
CA GLU A 124 6.41 -15.06 -12.74
C GLU A 124 6.73 -13.83 -13.59
N MET A 125 5.74 -13.31 -14.33
CA MET A 125 5.89 -12.07 -15.13
C MET A 125 6.16 -10.89 -14.22
N MET A 126 5.43 -10.75 -13.10
CA MET A 126 5.69 -9.74 -12.08
C MET A 126 7.12 -9.85 -11.54
N ALA A 127 7.53 -11.05 -11.10
CA ALA A 127 8.84 -11.27 -10.50
C ALA A 127 9.99 -10.91 -11.47
N GLU A 128 9.85 -11.30 -12.73
CA GLU A 128 10.84 -10.96 -13.75
C GLU A 128 10.90 -9.45 -14.02
N THR A 129 9.76 -8.78 -14.07
CA THR A 129 9.73 -7.32 -14.26
C THR A 129 10.34 -6.59 -13.06
N VAL A 130 10.01 -7.00 -11.84
CA VAL A 130 10.61 -6.45 -10.60
C VAL A 130 12.14 -6.58 -10.64
N ARG A 131 12.66 -7.71 -11.14
CA ARG A 131 14.10 -7.95 -11.28
C ARG A 131 14.71 -7.05 -12.36
N LEU A 132 14.08 -6.98 -13.56
CA LEU A 132 14.60 -6.23 -14.72
C LEU A 132 14.58 -4.72 -14.47
N ASP A 133 13.54 -4.21 -13.85
CA ASP A 133 13.35 -2.78 -13.59
C ASP A 133 13.92 -2.33 -12.24
N ASN A 134 14.58 -3.24 -11.50
CA ASN A 134 15.19 -2.98 -10.18
C ASN A 134 14.22 -2.38 -9.14
N LEU A 135 13.01 -2.95 -9.04
CA LEU A 135 11.92 -2.43 -8.19
C LEU A 135 11.93 -2.97 -6.75
N GLN A 136 13.06 -3.52 -6.28
CA GLN A 136 13.17 -4.14 -4.94
C GLN A 136 13.10 -3.11 -3.79
N GLY A 137 13.23 -1.81 -4.10
CA GLY A 137 13.20 -0.72 -3.11
C GLY A 137 11.81 -0.43 -2.52
N SER A 138 10.71 -0.91 -3.15
CA SER A 138 9.34 -0.72 -2.68
C SER A 138 8.69 -2.04 -2.24
N THR A 139 7.66 -1.93 -1.39
CA THR A 139 6.88 -3.10 -0.96
C THR A 139 6.06 -3.64 -2.13
N GLN A 140 6.50 -4.75 -2.69
CA GLN A 140 5.85 -5.38 -3.83
C GLN A 140 4.73 -6.32 -3.37
N SER A 141 3.54 -6.07 -3.89
CA SER A 141 2.33 -6.86 -3.65
C SER A 141 1.64 -7.19 -4.96
N ARG A 142 0.74 -8.13 -4.95
CA ARG A 142 -0.09 -8.46 -6.11
C ARG A 142 -1.55 -8.67 -5.69
N VAL A 143 -2.45 -8.58 -6.65
CA VAL A 143 -3.84 -9.01 -6.42
C VAL A 143 -3.95 -10.52 -6.37
N ALA A 144 -4.86 -11.05 -5.55
CA ALA A 144 -5.04 -12.49 -5.37
C ALA A 144 -5.70 -13.16 -6.58
N SER A 145 -6.51 -12.41 -7.34
CA SER A 145 -7.26 -12.95 -8.48
C SER A 145 -7.55 -11.89 -9.55
N ALA A 146 -7.89 -12.35 -10.75
CA ALA A 146 -8.34 -11.46 -11.83
C ALA A 146 -9.65 -10.71 -11.47
N ALA A 147 -10.53 -11.33 -10.69
CA ALA A 147 -11.75 -10.69 -10.21
C ALA A 147 -11.44 -9.54 -9.24
N ASP A 148 -10.44 -9.71 -8.36
CA ASP A 148 -9.97 -8.64 -7.48
C ASP A 148 -9.35 -7.50 -8.29
N ALA A 149 -8.55 -7.81 -9.33
CA ALA A 149 -7.99 -6.81 -10.22
C ALA A 149 -9.08 -5.97 -10.89
N GLU A 150 -10.11 -6.61 -11.46
CA GLU A 150 -11.23 -5.94 -12.10
C GLU A 150 -12.02 -5.05 -11.11
N ARG A 151 -12.31 -5.58 -9.92
CA ARG A 151 -12.99 -4.84 -8.86
C ARG A 151 -12.20 -3.60 -8.43
N ILE A 152 -10.90 -3.73 -8.23
CA ILE A 152 -10.02 -2.63 -7.87
C ILE A 152 -9.93 -1.60 -8.99
N CYS A 153 -9.73 -2.03 -10.24
CA CYS A 153 -9.71 -1.12 -11.40
C CYS A 153 -10.98 -0.28 -11.50
N LYS A 154 -12.14 -0.91 -11.29
CA LYS A 154 -13.43 -0.22 -11.30
C LYS A 154 -13.58 0.72 -10.10
N ALA A 155 -13.22 0.27 -8.89
CA ALA A 155 -13.32 1.08 -7.67
C ALA A 155 -12.45 2.34 -7.72
N PHE A 156 -11.26 2.26 -8.32
CA PHE A 156 -10.33 3.38 -8.45
C PHE A 156 -10.40 4.10 -9.81
N ALA A 157 -11.42 3.81 -10.63
CA ALA A 157 -11.64 4.41 -11.95
C ALA A 157 -10.40 4.36 -12.85
N MET A 158 -9.75 3.18 -12.92
CA MET A 158 -8.51 2.95 -13.67
C MET A 158 -8.75 2.33 -15.06
N GLU A 159 -9.93 2.49 -15.65
CA GLU A 159 -10.26 1.94 -16.97
C GLU A 159 -9.44 2.59 -18.10
N LYS A 160 -8.89 3.78 -17.86
CA LYS A 160 -8.09 4.54 -18.85
C LYS A 160 -6.58 4.43 -18.64
N GLY A 161 -6.14 3.73 -17.59
CA GLY A 161 -4.73 3.56 -17.25
C GLY A 161 -4.54 3.33 -15.76
N LEU A 162 -3.44 2.68 -15.43
CA LEU A 162 -3.05 2.42 -14.05
C LEU A 162 -2.51 3.70 -13.42
N ARG A 163 -2.75 3.88 -12.14
CA ARG A 163 -2.55 5.15 -11.44
C ARG A 163 -1.92 4.96 -10.07
N THR A 164 -1.38 6.05 -9.54
CA THR A 164 -0.87 6.15 -8.17
C THR A 164 -1.78 7.04 -7.34
N PHE A 165 -2.03 6.63 -6.10
CA PHE A 165 -2.90 7.33 -5.15
C PHE A 165 -2.16 7.60 -3.84
N VAL A 166 -2.48 8.70 -3.17
CA VAL A 166 -1.98 9.00 -1.83
C VAL A 166 -3.14 8.96 -0.86
N ILE A 167 -2.92 8.25 0.23
CA ILE A 167 -3.92 7.96 1.26
C ILE A 167 -3.37 8.48 2.60
N ASP A 168 -4.20 9.21 3.34
CA ASP A 168 -3.83 9.75 4.65
C ASP A 168 -3.86 8.67 5.75
N PRO A 169 -3.33 8.97 6.97
CA PRO A 169 -3.34 8.03 8.08
C PRO A 169 -4.73 7.55 8.52
N GLU A 170 -5.77 8.32 8.23
CA GLU A 170 -7.16 7.97 8.47
C GLU A 170 -7.75 7.06 7.39
N GLY A 171 -6.98 6.78 6.32
CA GLY A 171 -7.37 5.92 5.20
C GLY A 171 -8.22 6.62 4.15
N ARG A 172 -8.15 7.94 4.04
CA ARG A 172 -8.89 8.73 3.05
C ARG A 172 -8.00 9.02 1.83
N LEU A 173 -8.58 9.00 0.66
CA LEU A 173 -7.93 9.36 -0.57
C LEU A 173 -7.70 10.88 -0.62
N VAL A 174 -6.44 11.31 -0.71
CA VAL A 174 -6.10 12.74 -0.71
C VAL A 174 -5.52 13.24 -2.03
N MET A 175 -4.89 12.37 -2.83
CA MET A 175 -4.27 12.75 -4.09
C MET A 175 -4.25 11.57 -5.07
N ALA A 176 -4.25 11.88 -6.37
CA ALA A 176 -4.01 10.90 -7.43
C ALA A 176 -2.94 11.43 -8.39
N ASP A 177 -2.10 10.52 -8.88
CA ASP A 177 -0.97 10.79 -9.78
C ASP A 177 -0.08 11.95 -9.31
N PRO A 178 0.47 11.85 -8.08
CA PRO A 178 1.29 12.92 -7.52
C PRO A 178 2.56 13.13 -8.37
N ASP A 179 2.87 14.39 -8.62
CA ASP A 179 4.25 14.74 -8.96
C ASP A 179 5.11 14.80 -7.68
N GLU A 180 6.42 14.80 -7.86
CA GLU A 180 7.36 14.77 -6.74
C GLU A 180 7.20 15.99 -5.81
N ALA A 181 7.03 17.18 -6.37
CA ALA A 181 6.90 18.41 -5.60
C ALA A 181 5.63 18.42 -4.76
N SER A 182 4.51 18.00 -5.35
CA SER A 182 3.22 17.89 -4.66
C SER A 182 3.26 16.85 -3.54
N LEU A 183 3.89 15.71 -3.77
CA LEU A 183 4.04 14.66 -2.77
C LEU A 183 4.91 15.13 -1.60
N ARG A 184 6.07 15.73 -1.87
CA ARG A 184 6.97 16.29 -0.85
C ARG A 184 6.26 17.37 -0.03
N LEU A 185 5.54 18.30 -0.70
CA LEU A 185 4.79 19.38 -0.03
C LEU A 185 3.68 18.81 0.88
N LEU A 186 2.96 17.78 0.44
CA LEU A 186 1.91 17.15 1.23
C LEU A 186 2.50 16.52 2.50
N LEU A 187 3.55 15.73 2.34
CA LEU A 187 4.18 14.98 3.44
C LEU A 187 4.94 15.89 4.42
N SER A 188 5.44 17.05 3.99
CA SER A 188 6.11 18.00 4.87
C SER A 188 5.16 18.78 5.80
N ARG A 189 3.87 18.79 5.49
CA ARG A 189 2.83 19.50 6.27
C ARG A 189 2.09 18.58 7.26
N SER A 190 2.43 17.31 7.28
CA SER A 190 1.73 16.28 8.04
C SER A 190 2.23 16.14 9.47
#